data_159df9a43ce160c50b64ffc05a2fe39d
#
_entry.id   159df9a43ce160c50b64ffc05a2fe39d
#
_cell.length_a   1.000
_cell.length_b   1.000
_cell.length_c   1.000
_cell.angle_alpha   90.00
_cell.angle_beta   90.00
_cell.angle_gamma   90.00
#
_symmetry.space_group_name_H-M   'P 1'
#
loop_
_entity.id
_entity.type
_entity.pdbx_description
1 polymer ?
#
loop_
_entity_poly.entity_id
_entity_poly.type
_entity_poly.pdbx_seq_one_letter_code
_entity_poly.pdbx_strand_id
1 'polypeptide(L)'
;MTDTKDTLLKTIEELRIYRHDLTKADLEKSYQQMKEQGFPDNARIRFIADLGSSTEIEYHYHLICKEWEEDKKLNLESSFEKHGKNGLDFLFRQIDKKQDDKLKINTVYLASKIISQSKNKDFYLPYCNLILPLLNSLLDIKDSVLRRKIIIAIGWMGSENEIEILNRQLLNDKDPLCRAWSAASLMQMSYHRVEKKILQEKTKDVFIDAITVEKDIYAKGIKIEAAQTIFDKKWISSSAVENICSEKIEKAGKSAITFLNKIC
;
A
#
# COMPACT_ATOMS: atom_id res chain seq x y z
N MET A 1 -7.28 12.17 40.92
CA MET A 1 -6.87 11.98 39.51
C MET A 1 -6.30 10.59 39.22
N THR A 2 -5.73 9.87 40.17
CA THR A 2 -5.24 8.48 40.04
C THR A 2 -6.40 7.48 39.86
N ASP A 3 -7.48 7.61 40.60
CA ASP A 3 -8.62 6.68 40.63
C ASP A 3 -9.36 6.58 39.27
N THR A 4 -9.51 7.67 38.54
CA THR A 4 -10.19 7.72 37.23
C THR A 4 -9.33 7.06 36.14
N LYS A 5 -8.00 7.20 36.23
CA LYS A 5 -7.06 6.57 35.27
C LYS A 5 -6.99 5.07 35.45
N ASP A 6 -6.98 4.61 36.71
CA ASP A 6 -6.96 3.17 37.03
C ASP A 6 -8.27 2.48 36.64
N THR A 7 -9.41 3.14 36.83
CA THR A 7 -10.72 2.66 36.36
C THR A 7 -10.78 2.57 34.84
N LEU A 8 -10.27 3.57 34.10
CA LEU A 8 -10.23 3.56 32.65
C LEU A 8 -9.35 2.42 32.11
N LEU A 9 -8.16 2.23 32.68
CA LEU A 9 -7.24 1.18 32.28
C LEU A 9 -7.86 -0.22 32.50
N LYS A 10 -8.56 -0.42 33.61
CA LYS A 10 -9.29 -1.65 33.91
C LYS A 10 -10.38 -1.93 32.85
N THR A 11 -11.18 -0.93 32.52
CA THR A 11 -12.23 -1.06 31.48
C THR A 11 -11.64 -1.39 30.10
N ILE A 12 -10.50 -0.79 29.74
CA ILE A 12 -9.80 -1.11 28.48
C ILE A 12 -9.32 -2.55 28.45
N GLU A 13 -8.75 -3.06 29.54
CA GLU A 13 -8.27 -4.44 29.62
C GLU A 13 -9.42 -5.46 29.60
N GLU A 14 -10.52 -5.16 30.28
CA GLU A 14 -11.74 -5.98 30.23
C GLU A 14 -12.31 -6.06 28.80
N LEU A 15 -12.34 -4.96 28.07
CA LEU A 15 -12.74 -4.93 26.66
C LEU A 15 -11.77 -5.70 25.76
N ARG A 16 -10.48 -5.64 26.06
CA ARG A 16 -9.46 -6.38 25.31
C ARG A 16 -9.63 -7.89 25.47
N ILE A 17 -9.83 -8.35 26.72
CA ILE A 17 -10.07 -9.76 27.03
C ILE A 17 -11.37 -10.20 26.34
N TYR A 18 -12.46 -9.46 26.52
CA TYR A 18 -13.75 -9.76 25.90
C TYR A 18 -13.61 -9.93 24.38
N ARG A 19 -12.93 -9.03 23.69
CA ARG A 19 -12.73 -9.11 22.22
C ARG A 19 -11.86 -10.28 21.80
N HIS A 20 -10.84 -10.59 22.59
CA HIS A 20 -9.96 -11.71 22.32
C HIS A 20 -10.71 -13.06 22.37
N ASP A 21 -11.66 -13.16 23.28
CA ASP A 21 -12.42 -14.38 23.53
C ASP A 21 -13.66 -14.54 22.62
N LEU A 22 -13.91 -13.56 21.73
CA LEU A 22 -14.99 -13.68 20.75
C LEU A 22 -14.77 -14.85 19.82
N THR A 23 -15.75 -15.73 19.76
CA THR A 23 -15.76 -16.90 18.88
C THR A 23 -16.25 -16.52 17.48
N LYS A 24 -15.98 -17.38 16.50
CA LYS A 24 -16.53 -17.25 15.15
C LYS A 24 -18.06 -17.08 15.18
N ALA A 25 -18.78 -17.83 16.02
CA ALA A 25 -20.24 -17.76 16.13
C ALA A 25 -20.71 -16.38 16.63
N ASP A 26 -20.00 -15.77 17.59
CA ASP A 26 -20.30 -14.43 18.07
C ASP A 26 -20.09 -13.38 16.97
N LEU A 27 -18.99 -13.50 16.23
CA LEU A 27 -18.69 -12.62 15.10
C LEU A 27 -19.68 -12.77 13.95
N GLU A 28 -20.10 -14.00 13.62
CA GLU A 28 -21.13 -14.27 12.62
C GLU A 28 -22.46 -13.62 12.99
N LYS A 29 -22.88 -13.77 14.24
CA LYS A 29 -24.10 -13.14 14.76
C LYS A 29 -24.02 -11.60 14.66
N SER A 30 -22.90 -11.03 15.08
CA SER A 30 -22.67 -9.57 15.00
C SER A 30 -22.67 -9.06 13.55
N TYR A 31 -22.04 -9.80 12.64
CA TYR A 31 -22.03 -9.49 11.21
C TYR A 31 -23.44 -9.50 10.62
N GLN A 32 -24.25 -10.53 10.95
CA GLN A 32 -25.60 -10.66 10.44
C GLN A 32 -26.50 -9.52 10.96
N GLN A 33 -26.42 -9.20 12.24
CA GLN A 33 -27.17 -8.06 12.83
C GLN A 33 -26.79 -6.73 12.17
N MET A 34 -25.49 -6.49 11.94
CA MET A 34 -25.02 -5.30 11.27
C MET A 34 -25.52 -5.24 9.81
N LYS A 35 -25.54 -6.37 9.10
CA LYS A 35 -26.05 -6.48 7.73
C LYS A 35 -27.54 -6.16 7.65
N GLU A 36 -28.36 -6.68 8.57
CA GLU A 36 -29.80 -6.41 8.66
C GLU A 36 -30.11 -4.94 8.88
N GLN A 37 -29.21 -4.22 9.56
CA GLN A 37 -29.31 -2.78 9.81
C GLN A 37 -28.71 -1.91 8.69
N GLY A 38 -28.21 -2.50 7.59
CA GLY A 38 -27.59 -1.77 6.49
C GLY A 38 -26.20 -1.26 6.78
N PHE A 39 -25.43 -1.92 7.65
CA PHE A 39 -24.02 -1.60 8.01
C PHE A 39 -23.84 -0.19 8.60
N PRO A 40 -24.50 0.19 9.69
CA PRO A 40 -24.35 1.51 10.30
C PRO A 40 -22.90 1.71 10.79
N ASP A 41 -22.36 2.94 10.61
CA ASP A 41 -20.95 3.25 10.85
C ASP A 41 -20.44 2.85 12.24
N ASN A 42 -21.21 3.15 13.29
CA ASN A 42 -20.80 2.81 14.67
C ASN A 42 -20.71 1.29 14.91
N ALA A 43 -21.64 0.51 14.34
CA ALA A 43 -21.60 -0.94 14.45
C ALA A 43 -20.43 -1.51 13.63
N ARG A 44 -20.19 -0.96 12.43
CA ARG A 44 -19.07 -1.34 11.56
C ARG A 44 -17.72 -1.09 12.21
N ILE A 45 -17.50 0.09 12.80
CA ILE A 45 -16.24 0.43 13.48
C ILE A 45 -16.00 -0.52 14.66
N ARG A 46 -17.05 -0.82 15.45
CA ARG A 46 -16.96 -1.78 16.56
C ARG A 46 -16.60 -3.17 16.04
N PHE A 47 -17.31 -3.64 15.02
CA PHE A 47 -17.09 -4.97 14.42
C PHE A 47 -15.68 -5.13 13.85
N ILE A 48 -15.13 -4.10 13.17
CA ILE A 48 -13.74 -4.06 12.71
C ILE A 48 -12.76 -4.23 13.88
N ALA A 49 -13.02 -3.55 14.99
CA ALA A 49 -12.17 -3.67 16.18
C ALA A 49 -12.28 -5.08 16.81
N ASP A 50 -13.47 -5.68 16.83
CA ASP A 50 -13.72 -7.02 17.34
C ASP A 50 -13.00 -8.06 16.47
N LEU A 51 -13.12 -8.01 15.15
CA LEU A 51 -12.39 -8.87 14.20
C LEU A 51 -10.88 -8.82 14.44
N GLY A 52 -10.29 -7.62 14.47
CA GLY A 52 -8.84 -7.47 14.60
C GLY A 52 -8.29 -7.90 15.98
N SER A 53 -9.13 -7.95 17.02
CA SER A 53 -8.72 -8.33 18.38
C SER A 53 -9.01 -9.78 18.71
N SER A 54 -9.88 -10.45 17.95
CA SER A 54 -10.21 -11.87 18.13
C SER A 54 -9.09 -12.77 17.63
N THR A 55 -9.15 -14.05 17.96
CA THR A 55 -8.26 -15.10 17.44
C THR A 55 -8.73 -15.69 16.11
N GLU A 56 -9.87 -15.25 15.59
CA GLU A 56 -10.57 -15.80 14.44
C GLU A 56 -10.02 -15.28 13.09
N ILE A 57 -8.71 -15.47 12.86
CA ILE A 57 -7.98 -14.96 11.68
C ILE A 57 -8.61 -15.45 10.37
N GLU A 58 -8.98 -16.73 10.30
CA GLU A 58 -9.55 -17.35 9.10
C GLU A 58 -10.91 -16.73 8.77
N TYR A 59 -11.76 -16.54 9.76
CA TYR A 59 -13.07 -15.91 9.59
C TYR A 59 -12.93 -14.43 9.16
N HIS A 60 -12.04 -13.69 9.80
CA HIS A 60 -11.73 -12.31 9.42
C HIS A 60 -11.32 -12.22 7.94
N TYR A 61 -10.38 -13.06 7.51
CA TYR A 61 -9.92 -13.09 6.13
C TYR A 61 -11.04 -13.52 5.15
N HIS A 62 -11.89 -14.48 5.54
CA HIS A 62 -13.05 -14.87 4.74
C HIS A 62 -13.98 -13.68 4.46
N LEU A 63 -14.26 -12.86 5.46
CA LEU A 63 -15.09 -11.66 5.29
C LEU A 63 -14.41 -10.61 4.41
N ILE A 64 -13.10 -10.45 4.51
CA ILE A 64 -12.32 -9.56 3.62
C ILE A 64 -12.40 -10.04 2.17
N CYS A 65 -12.23 -11.34 1.90
CA CYS A 65 -12.38 -11.89 0.55
C CYS A 65 -13.78 -11.61 -0.01
N LYS A 66 -14.81 -11.81 0.80
CA LYS A 66 -16.20 -11.54 0.42
C LYS A 66 -16.43 -10.06 0.10
N GLU A 67 -15.82 -9.15 0.88
CA GLU A 67 -15.85 -7.71 0.61
C GLU A 67 -15.23 -7.38 -0.77
N TRP A 68 -14.09 -8.00 -1.09
CA TRP A 68 -13.40 -7.80 -2.38
C TRP A 68 -14.16 -8.40 -3.57
N GLU A 69 -14.84 -9.52 -3.39
CA GLU A 69 -15.67 -10.15 -4.43
C GLU A 69 -16.93 -9.36 -4.73
N GLU A 70 -17.57 -8.82 -3.69
CA GLU A 70 -18.81 -8.06 -3.76
C GLU A 70 -18.59 -6.55 -4.03
N ASP A 71 -17.35 -6.09 -4.21
CA ASP A 71 -16.95 -4.68 -4.34
C ASP A 71 -17.53 -3.76 -3.24
N LYS A 72 -17.75 -4.32 -2.04
CA LYS A 72 -18.20 -3.57 -0.87
C LYS A 72 -17.06 -2.77 -0.26
N LYS A 73 -17.40 -1.65 0.40
CA LYS A 73 -16.42 -0.78 1.07
C LYS A 73 -16.67 -0.75 2.58
N LEU A 74 -16.65 -1.92 3.22
CA LEU A 74 -16.80 -2.03 4.65
C LEU A 74 -15.48 -1.74 5.41
N ASN A 75 -14.35 -1.84 4.70
CA ASN A 75 -13.01 -1.59 5.23
C ASN A 75 -12.59 -2.60 6.32
N LEU A 76 -13.03 -3.85 6.20
CA LEU A 76 -12.75 -4.91 7.16
C LEU A 76 -11.25 -5.22 7.28
N GLU A 77 -10.51 -5.04 6.18
CA GLU A 77 -9.05 -5.25 6.14
C GLU A 77 -8.24 -4.32 7.07
N SER A 78 -8.84 -3.19 7.50
CA SER A 78 -8.12 -2.14 8.23
C SER A 78 -7.62 -2.56 9.62
N SER A 79 -8.15 -3.64 10.18
CA SER A 79 -7.71 -4.16 11.48
C SER A 79 -6.97 -5.51 11.40
N PHE A 80 -6.77 -6.05 10.19
CA PHE A 80 -6.11 -7.35 10.03
C PHE A 80 -4.66 -7.36 10.52
N GLU A 81 -3.99 -6.22 10.48
CA GLU A 81 -2.63 -6.02 11.02
C GLU A 81 -2.48 -6.41 12.50
N LYS A 82 -3.57 -6.32 13.27
CA LYS A 82 -3.56 -6.67 14.70
C LYS A 82 -3.29 -8.13 14.97
N HIS A 83 -3.51 -9.02 13.99
CA HIS A 83 -3.12 -10.43 14.08
C HIS A 83 -1.60 -10.63 13.99
N GLY A 84 -0.82 -9.58 13.68
CA GLY A 84 0.63 -9.59 13.71
C GLY A 84 1.24 -10.68 12.84
N LYS A 85 2.26 -11.36 13.37
CA LYS A 85 2.97 -12.44 12.67
C LYS A 85 2.03 -13.60 12.28
N ASN A 86 1.12 -13.99 13.16
CA ASN A 86 0.17 -15.09 12.89
C ASN A 86 -0.74 -14.77 11.70
N GLY A 87 -1.18 -13.50 11.58
CA GLY A 87 -1.93 -13.02 10.42
C GLY A 87 -1.12 -13.08 9.13
N LEU A 88 0.15 -12.68 9.17
CA LEU A 88 1.05 -12.76 8.00
C LEU A 88 1.29 -14.22 7.58
N ASP A 89 1.63 -15.11 8.52
CA ASP A 89 1.80 -16.54 8.24
C ASP A 89 0.54 -17.15 7.62
N PHE A 90 -0.63 -16.72 8.07
CA PHE A 90 -1.90 -17.14 7.49
C PHE A 90 -2.05 -16.64 6.06
N LEU A 91 -1.81 -15.34 5.79
CA LEU A 91 -1.93 -14.75 4.44
C LEU A 91 -0.98 -15.43 3.45
N PHE A 92 0.27 -15.70 3.82
CA PHE A 92 1.20 -16.42 2.95
C PHE A 92 0.67 -17.81 2.56
N ARG A 93 0.11 -18.57 3.51
CA ARG A 93 -0.54 -19.87 3.18
C ARG A 93 -1.76 -19.72 2.26
N GLN A 94 -2.48 -18.58 2.31
CA GLN A 94 -3.62 -18.33 1.42
C GLN A 94 -3.18 -17.91 0.01
N ILE A 95 -2.09 -17.18 -0.12
CA ILE A 95 -1.52 -16.75 -1.43
C ILE A 95 -1.23 -17.98 -2.30
N ASP A 96 -0.62 -19.02 -1.74
CA ASP A 96 -0.28 -20.25 -2.45
C ASP A 96 -1.52 -21.04 -2.91
N LYS A 97 -2.64 -20.90 -2.23
CA LYS A 97 -3.90 -21.61 -2.54
C LYS A 97 -4.80 -20.89 -3.55
N LYS A 98 -4.59 -19.59 -3.76
CA LYS A 98 -5.47 -18.79 -4.63
C LYS A 98 -5.12 -18.98 -6.09
N GLN A 99 -6.14 -19.36 -6.88
CA GLN A 99 -6.05 -19.48 -8.34
C GLN A 99 -6.57 -18.22 -9.05
N ASP A 100 -7.47 -17.48 -8.40
CA ASP A 100 -7.99 -16.20 -8.90
C ASP A 100 -6.98 -15.08 -8.69
N ASP A 101 -6.58 -14.43 -9.78
CA ASP A 101 -5.58 -13.36 -9.78
C ASP A 101 -6.00 -12.15 -8.93
N LYS A 102 -7.29 -11.75 -8.97
CA LYS A 102 -7.80 -10.61 -8.20
C LYS A 102 -7.66 -10.88 -6.70
N LEU A 103 -8.11 -12.04 -6.22
CA LEU A 103 -8.01 -12.41 -4.82
C LEU A 103 -6.54 -12.60 -4.40
N LYS A 104 -5.73 -13.24 -5.24
CA LYS A 104 -4.31 -13.43 -4.98
C LYS A 104 -3.59 -12.11 -4.81
N ILE A 105 -3.75 -11.17 -5.75
CA ILE A 105 -3.08 -9.86 -5.70
C ILE A 105 -3.59 -9.02 -4.53
N ASN A 106 -4.89 -9.02 -4.24
CA ASN A 106 -5.42 -8.33 -3.07
C ASN A 106 -4.85 -8.90 -1.76
N THR A 107 -4.67 -10.23 -1.67
CA THR A 107 -4.05 -10.88 -0.50
C THR A 107 -2.57 -10.49 -0.38
N VAL A 108 -1.83 -10.51 -1.48
CA VAL A 108 -0.42 -10.06 -1.53
C VAL A 108 -0.32 -8.58 -1.14
N TYR A 109 -1.21 -7.74 -1.63
CA TYR A 109 -1.27 -6.32 -1.29
C TYR A 109 -1.56 -6.08 0.20
N LEU A 110 -2.52 -6.82 0.78
CA LEU A 110 -2.82 -6.78 2.22
C LEU A 110 -1.60 -7.20 3.05
N ALA A 111 -0.95 -8.31 2.70
CA ALA A 111 0.28 -8.75 3.36
C ALA A 111 1.38 -7.69 3.27
N SER A 112 1.57 -7.09 2.09
CA SER A 112 2.54 -6.02 1.85
C SER A 112 2.29 -4.79 2.73
N LYS A 113 1.02 -4.39 2.85
CA LYS A 113 0.61 -3.27 3.72
C LYS A 113 0.99 -3.54 5.18
N ILE A 114 0.69 -4.74 5.68
CA ILE A 114 1.00 -5.14 7.07
C ILE A 114 2.52 -5.19 7.28
N ILE A 115 3.28 -5.76 6.36
CA ILE A 115 4.75 -5.80 6.42
C ILE A 115 5.29 -4.37 6.49
N SER A 116 4.84 -3.47 5.61
CA SER A 116 5.31 -2.09 5.55
C SER A 116 5.09 -1.30 6.85
N GLN A 117 4.06 -1.64 7.61
CA GLN A 117 3.75 -1.07 8.93
C GLN A 117 4.56 -1.71 10.07
N SER A 118 5.22 -2.83 9.80
CA SER A 118 5.94 -3.63 10.80
C SER A 118 7.45 -3.40 10.79
N LYS A 119 7.95 -2.24 10.32
CA LYS A 119 9.38 -1.94 10.12
C LYS A 119 10.26 -2.15 11.35
N ASN A 120 9.69 -1.98 12.56
CA ASN A 120 10.41 -2.13 13.84
C ASN A 120 10.30 -3.57 14.41
N LYS A 121 9.77 -4.52 13.66
CA LYS A 121 9.62 -5.92 14.09
C LYS A 121 10.74 -6.77 13.50
N ASP A 122 11.19 -7.75 14.24
CA ASP A 122 12.25 -8.72 13.87
C ASP A 122 11.91 -9.52 12.62
N PHE A 123 10.62 -9.75 12.36
CA PHE A 123 10.14 -10.45 11.19
C PHE A 123 10.04 -9.58 9.91
N TYR A 124 10.26 -8.25 9.98
CA TYR A 124 10.08 -7.35 8.83
C TYR A 124 10.92 -7.75 7.62
N LEU A 125 12.25 -7.82 7.78
CA LEU A 125 13.16 -8.17 6.69
C LEU A 125 12.92 -9.58 6.12
N PRO A 126 12.73 -10.63 6.94
CA PRO A 126 12.35 -11.94 6.45
C PRO A 126 11.13 -11.91 5.52
N TYR A 127 10.05 -11.23 5.91
CA TYR A 127 8.85 -11.15 5.06
C TYR A 127 9.04 -10.27 3.82
N CYS A 128 9.84 -9.21 3.87
CA CYS A 128 10.21 -8.45 2.67
C CYS A 128 10.90 -9.37 1.64
N ASN A 129 11.85 -10.20 2.08
CA ASN A 129 12.58 -11.12 1.21
C ASN A 129 11.69 -12.23 0.62
N LEU A 130 10.62 -12.61 1.30
CA LEU A 130 9.65 -13.59 0.79
C LEU A 130 8.68 -12.97 -0.22
N ILE A 131 8.19 -11.76 0.04
CA ILE A 131 7.11 -11.17 -0.76
C ILE A 131 7.60 -10.45 -2.01
N LEU A 132 8.81 -9.87 -2.02
CA LEU A 132 9.33 -9.12 -3.17
C LEU A 132 9.47 -9.97 -4.44
N PRO A 133 10.03 -11.20 -4.42
CA PRO A 133 10.05 -12.05 -5.61
C PRO A 133 8.65 -12.36 -6.14
N LEU A 134 7.69 -12.55 -5.26
CA LEU A 134 6.29 -12.79 -5.64
C LEU A 134 5.67 -11.54 -6.30
N LEU A 135 5.85 -10.36 -5.71
CA LEU A 135 5.39 -9.09 -6.30
C LEU A 135 5.99 -8.89 -7.70
N ASN A 136 7.29 -9.14 -7.85
CA ASN A 136 7.98 -9.02 -9.14
C ASN A 136 7.39 -9.97 -10.19
N SER A 137 7.02 -11.21 -9.81
CA SER A 137 6.42 -12.20 -10.72
C SER A 137 4.99 -11.85 -11.16
N LEU A 138 4.29 -10.99 -10.41
CA LEU A 138 2.90 -10.59 -10.69
C LEU A 138 2.80 -9.32 -11.53
N LEU A 139 3.91 -8.65 -11.88
CA LEU A 139 3.89 -7.38 -12.61
C LEU A 139 3.34 -7.48 -14.04
N ASP A 140 3.35 -8.67 -14.65
CA ASP A 140 2.88 -8.87 -16.02
C ASP A 140 1.35 -9.04 -16.13
N ILE A 141 0.62 -8.88 -15.02
CA ILE A 141 -0.86 -8.92 -15.02
C ILE A 141 -1.44 -7.88 -15.98
N LYS A 142 -2.44 -8.30 -16.77
CA LYS A 142 -3.09 -7.40 -17.76
C LYS A 142 -3.90 -6.29 -17.12
N ASP A 143 -4.54 -6.56 -15.98
CA ASP A 143 -5.35 -5.59 -15.25
C ASP A 143 -4.44 -4.51 -14.63
N SER A 144 -4.58 -3.27 -15.12
CA SER A 144 -3.76 -2.14 -14.68
C SER A 144 -4.07 -1.70 -13.24
N VAL A 145 -5.29 -1.93 -12.73
CA VAL A 145 -5.65 -1.60 -11.35
C VAL A 145 -4.93 -2.54 -10.39
N LEU A 146 -4.91 -3.83 -10.71
CA LEU A 146 -4.18 -4.83 -9.93
C LEU A 146 -2.66 -4.62 -10.04
N ARG A 147 -2.14 -4.34 -11.25
CA ARG A 147 -0.72 -4.05 -11.46
C ARG A 147 -0.26 -2.82 -10.66
N ARG A 148 -1.09 -1.79 -10.57
CA ARG A 148 -0.84 -0.60 -9.73
C ARG A 148 -0.67 -0.95 -8.25
N LYS A 149 -1.49 -1.87 -7.72
CA LYS A 149 -1.33 -2.37 -6.33
C LYS A 149 0.04 -3.02 -6.12
N ILE A 150 0.49 -3.82 -7.09
CA ILE A 150 1.79 -4.48 -7.05
C ILE A 150 2.92 -3.44 -7.05
N ILE A 151 2.88 -2.47 -7.96
CA ILE A 151 3.85 -1.37 -8.05
C ILE A 151 3.95 -0.60 -6.72
N ILE A 152 2.81 -0.23 -6.13
CA ILE A 152 2.76 0.45 -4.83
C ILE A 152 3.37 -0.41 -3.71
N ALA A 153 3.04 -1.70 -3.68
CA ALA A 153 3.58 -2.62 -2.69
C ALA A 153 5.11 -2.78 -2.80
N ILE A 154 5.65 -2.81 -4.03
CA ILE A 154 7.10 -2.76 -4.25
C ILE A 154 7.70 -1.48 -3.67
N GLY A 155 7.07 -0.32 -3.89
CA GLY A 155 7.52 0.96 -3.34
C GLY A 155 7.62 0.98 -1.82
N TRP A 156 6.74 0.25 -1.10
CA TRP A 156 6.76 0.18 0.36
C TRP A 156 7.91 -0.65 0.94
N MET A 157 8.44 -1.63 0.20
CA MET A 157 9.35 -2.64 0.72
C MET A 157 10.59 -2.86 -0.15
N GLY A 158 10.61 -2.33 -1.37
CA GLY A 158 11.68 -2.51 -2.33
C GLY A 158 13.05 -2.09 -1.80
N SER A 159 14.05 -2.75 -2.31
CA SER A 159 15.47 -2.47 -2.10
C SER A 159 16.10 -1.97 -3.40
N GLU A 160 17.41 -1.84 -3.44
CA GLU A 160 18.11 -1.45 -4.67
C GLU A 160 17.85 -2.38 -5.86
N ASN A 161 17.53 -3.66 -5.59
CA ASN A 161 17.24 -4.65 -6.63
C ASN A 161 15.96 -4.34 -7.41
N GLU A 162 15.00 -3.66 -6.77
CA GLU A 162 13.72 -3.33 -7.38
C GLU A 162 13.74 -2.02 -8.19
N ILE A 163 14.82 -1.23 -8.13
CA ILE A 163 14.96 0.03 -8.86
C ILE A 163 14.81 -0.20 -10.37
N GLU A 164 15.53 -1.17 -10.94
CA GLU A 164 15.48 -1.46 -12.38
C GLU A 164 14.10 -1.94 -12.83
N ILE A 165 13.42 -2.68 -11.97
CA ILE A 165 12.05 -3.15 -12.23
C ILE A 165 11.10 -1.96 -12.32
N LEU A 166 11.17 -1.03 -11.35
CA LEU A 166 10.35 0.18 -11.33
C LEU A 166 10.72 1.14 -12.47
N ASN A 167 12.01 1.26 -12.83
CA ASN A 167 12.47 2.03 -13.98
C ASN A 167 11.84 1.52 -15.29
N ARG A 168 11.82 0.21 -15.49
CA ARG A 168 11.17 -0.41 -16.64
C ARG A 168 9.67 -0.13 -16.67
N GLN A 169 8.98 -0.24 -15.54
CA GLN A 169 7.55 0.08 -15.45
C GLN A 169 7.29 1.57 -15.70
N LEU A 170 8.12 2.46 -15.16
CA LEU A 170 8.03 3.91 -15.34
C LEU A 170 8.10 4.33 -16.80
N LEU A 171 8.96 3.66 -17.60
CA LEU A 171 9.15 3.99 -19.01
C LEU A 171 8.13 3.30 -19.91
N ASN A 172 7.81 2.03 -19.66
CA ASN A 172 7.21 1.16 -20.66
C ASN A 172 5.79 0.67 -20.34
N ASP A 173 5.25 0.89 -19.12
CA ASP A 173 3.89 0.47 -18.82
C ASP A 173 2.88 1.18 -19.74
N LYS A 174 1.91 0.42 -20.25
CA LYS A 174 0.87 0.95 -21.14
C LYS A 174 -0.07 1.91 -20.44
N ASP A 175 -0.31 1.70 -19.15
CA ASP A 175 -1.20 2.51 -18.32
C ASP A 175 -0.44 3.71 -17.73
N PRO A 176 -0.89 4.95 -17.97
CA PRO A 176 -0.21 6.14 -17.47
C PRO A 176 -0.13 6.22 -15.95
N LEU A 177 -1.14 5.69 -15.24
CA LEU A 177 -1.12 5.67 -13.79
C LEU A 177 -0.15 4.61 -13.25
N CYS A 178 0.04 3.48 -13.92
CA CYS A 178 1.10 2.54 -13.57
C CYS A 178 2.48 3.18 -13.71
N ARG A 179 2.73 3.93 -14.80
CA ARG A 179 3.98 4.71 -14.96
C ARG A 179 4.16 5.74 -13.85
N ALA A 180 3.10 6.49 -13.54
CA ALA A 180 3.12 7.50 -12.46
C ALA A 180 3.41 6.88 -11.09
N TRP A 181 2.74 5.78 -10.75
CA TRP A 181 2.94 5.10 -9.48
C TRP A 181 4.31 4.41 -9.38
N SER A 182 4.93 4.04 -10.51
CA SER A 182 6.32 3.57 -10.51
C SER A 182 7.29 4.67 -10.08
N ALA A 183 7.10 5.91 -10.57
CA ALA A 183 7.85 7.06 -10.10
C ALA A 183 7.63 7.34 -8.60
N ALA A 184 6.37 7.32 -8.14
CA ALA A 184 6.03 7.49 -6.73
C ALA A 184 6.62 6.37 -5.85
N SER A 185 6.70 5.13 -6.35
CA SER A 185 7.31 4.01 -5.66
C SER A 185 8.82 4.16 -5.51
N LEU A 186 9.52 4.63 -6.54
CA LEU A 186 10.95 4.99 -6.44
C LEU A 186 11.16 6.09 -5.39
N MET A 187 10.32 7.13 -5.39
CA MET A 187 10.35 8.15 -4.35
C MET A 187 10.12 7.55 -2.95
N GLN A 188 9.13 6.66 -2.81
CA GLN A 188 8.81 6.02 -1.53
C GLN A 188 9.99 5.23 -0.96
N MET A 189 10.78 4.56 -1.80
CA MET A 189 11.97 3.82 -1.38
C MET A 189 13.03 4.72 -0.75
N SER A 190 13.12 6.00 -1.13
CA SER A 190 14.06 6.97 -0.54
C SER A 190 13.81 7.25 0.95
N TYR A 191 12.63 6.90 1.47
CA TYR A 191 12.28 7.13 2.88
C TYR A 191 12.65 5.97 3.80
N HIS A 192 13.12 4.81 3.28
CA HIS A 192 13.31 3.66 4.16
C HIS A 192 14.38 2.65 3.78
N ARG A 193 14.53 2.21 2.54
CA ARG A 193 15.40 1.06 2.22
C ARG A 193 16.52 1.36 1.23
N VAL A 194 16.44 2.48 0.54
CA VAL A 194 17.42 2.84 -0.49
C VAL A 194 17.98 4.23 -0.21
N GLU A 195 19.29 4.35 -0.21
CA GLU A 195 19.93 5.63 -0.09
C GLU A 195 19.56 6.54 -1.28
N LYS A 196 19.21 7.79 -0.96
CA LYS A 196 18.79 8.76 -1.97
C LYS A 196 19.80 8.93 -3.10
N LYS A 197 21.11 8.91 -2.76
CA LYS A 197 22.19 9.01 -3.74
C LYS A 197 22.13 7.89 -4.78
N ILE A 198 21.89 6.66 -4.35
CA ILE A 198 21.73 5.51 -5.25
C ILE A 198 20.55 5.68 -6.18
N LEU A 199 19.41 6.16 -5.63
CA LEU A 199 18.25 6.47 -6.46
C LEU A 199 18.57 7.57 -7.48
N GLN A 200 19.23 8.65 -7.08
CA GLN A 200 19.65 9.72 -7.99
C GLN A 200 20.51 9.19 -9.13
N GLU A 201 21.52 8.38 -8.83
CA GLU A 201 22.42 7.80 -9.83
C GLU A 201 21.69 6.85 -10.79
N LYS A 202 20.82 5.98 -10.27
CA LYS A 202 20.15 4.94 -11.07
C LYS A 202 18.89 5.40 -11.80
N THR A 203 18.33 6.58 -11.46
CA THR A 203 17.03 7.02 -12.02
C THR A 203 17.07 8.35 -12.75
N LYS A 204 18.20 9.08 -12.73
CA LYS A 204 18.32 10.39 -13.36
C LYS A 204 17.86 10.41 -14.82
N ASP A 205 18.49 9.57 -15.65
CA ASP A 205 18.19 9.52 -17.08
C ASP A 205 16.78 8.97 -17.35
N VAL A 206 16.35 8.01 -16.54
CA VAL A 206 15.00 7.45 -16.60
C VAL A 206 13.92 8.52 -16.34
N PHE A 207 14.12 9.40 -15.36
CA PHE A 207 13.20 10.52 -15.12
C PHE A 207 13.20 11.55 -16.24
N ILE A 208 14.35 11.84 -16.84
CA ILE A 208 14.43 12.73 -18.01
C ILE A 208 13.55 12.18 -19.13
N ASP A 209 13.75 10.92 -19.49
CA ASP A 209 13.00 10.25 -20.55
C ASP A 209 11.52 10.16 -20.21
N ALA A 210 11.19 9.67 -19.00
CA ALA A 210 9.83 9.45 -18.57
C ALA A 210 9.00 10.76 -18.51
N ILE A 211 9.60 11.89 -18.12
CA ILE A 211 8.92 13.19 -18.08
C ILE A 211 8.78 13.75 -19.50
N THR A 212 9.79 13.54 -20.37
CA THR A 212 9.80 14.05 -21.73
C THR A 212 8.71 13.42 -22.59
N VAL A 213 8.55 12.09 -22.52
CA VAL A 213 7.62 11.35 -23.39
C VAL A 213 6.19 11.28 -22.85
N GLU A 214 5.96 11.62 -21.57
CA GLU A 214 4.64 11.48 -20.96
C GLU A 214 3.62 12.44 -21.55
N LYS A 215 2.52 11.87 -22.02
CA LYS A 215 1.40 12.62 -22.62
C LYS A 215 0.25 12.87 -21.64
N ASP A 216 0.08 11.99 -20.67
CA ASP A 216 -0.93 12.15 -19.63
C ASP A 216 -0.43 13.19 -18.63
N ILE A 217 -1.15 14.32 -18.54
CA ILE A 217 -0.75 15.47 -17.71
C ILE A 217 -0.69 15.13 -16.22
N TYR A 218 -1.65 14.32 -15.73
CA TYR A 218 -1.65 13.94 -14.32
C TYR A 218 -0.47 13.02 -13.99
N ALA A 219 -0.23 12.01 -14.85
CA ALA A 219 0.93 11.13 -14.70
C ALA A 219 2.25 11.90 -14.79
N LYS A 220 2.37 12.87 -15.71
CA LYS A 220 3.54 13.76 -15.80
C LYS A 220 3.75 14.54 -14.51
N GLY A 221 2.67 15.09 -13.93
CA GLY A 221 2.73 15.81 -12.66
C GLY A 221 3.28 14.95 -11.53
N ILE A 222 2.79 13.71 -11.36
CA ILE A 222 3.26 12.76 -10.34
C ILE A 222 4.74 12.40 -10.56
N LYS A 223 5.18 12.19 -11.80
CA LYS A 223 6.59 11.91 -12.11
C LYS A 223 7.50 13.08 -11.70
N ILE A 224 7.10 14.31 -11.99
CA ILE A 224 7.85 15.51 -11.58
C ILE A 224 7.89 15.63 -10.06
N GLU A 225 6.79 15.36 -9.37
CA GLU A 225 6.70 15.41 -7.91
C GLU A 225 7.58 14.32 -7.25
N ALA A 226 7.64 13.13 -7.83
CA ALA A 226 8.55 12.09 -7.38
C ALA A 226 10.02 12.48 -7.61
N ALA A 227 10.36 12.97 -8.80
CA ALA A 227 11.70 13.42 -9.12
C ALA A 227 12.15 14.58 -8.21
N GLN A 228 11.30 15.57 -7.93
CA GLN A 228 11.68 16.70 -7.04
C GLN A 228 12.05 16.24 -5.64
N THR A 229 11.44 15.16 -5.14
CA THR A 229 11.74 14.60 -3.83
C THR A 229 13.06 13.81 -3.84
N ILE A 230 13.30 13.01 -4.90
CA ILE A 230 14.54 12.24 -5.04
C ILE A 230 15.75 13.17 -5.24
N PHE A 231 15.60 14.21 -6.07
CA PHE A 231 16.70 15.14 -6.44
C PHE A 231 16.78 16.39 -5.57
N ASP A 232 16.01 16.49 -4.49
CA ASP A 232 15.99 17.61 -3.54
C ASP A 232 15.79 18.97 -4.20
N LYS A 233 14.97 19.02 -5.28
CA LYS A 233 14.73 20.24 -6.02
C LYS A 233 13.25 20.48 -6.29
N LYS A 234 12.70 21.55 -5.74
CA LYS A 234 11.28 21.87 -5.89
C LYS A 234 10.98 22.49 -7.25
N TRP A 235 10.04 21.90 -8.01
CA TRP A 235 9.56 22.41 -9.30
C TRP A 235 8.05 22.67 -9.31
N ILE A 236 7.28 21.88 -8.54
CA ILE A 236 5.82 21.93 -8.55
C ILE A 236 5.26 21.77 -7.13
N SER A 237 4.05 22.26 -6.88
CA SER A 237 3.31 21.99 -5.65
C SER A 237 2.35 20.82 -5.85
N SER A 238 2.11 20.03 -4.81
CA SER A 238 1.14 18.91 -4.84
C SER A 238 -0.25 19.38 -5.27
N SER A 239 -0.68 20.56 -4.80
CA SER A 239 -1.97 21.14 -5.22
C SER A 239 -2.06 21.43 -6.72
N ALA A 240 -0.96 21.77 -7.39
CA ALA A 240 -0.96 21.95 -8.84
C ALA A 240 -1.08 20.63 -9.59
N VAL A 241 -0.55 19.52 -9.04
CA VAL A 241 -0.70 18.17 -9.59
C VAL A 241 -2.12 17.66 -9.34
N GLU A 242 -2.63 17.74 -8.12
CA GLU A 242 -3.99 17.33 -7.75
C GLU A 242 -5.07 18.03 -8.58
N ASN A 243 -4.91 19.34 -8.83
CA ASN A 243 -5.83 20.13 -9.66
C ASN A 243 -5.51 20.05 -11.17
N ILE A 244 -4.57 19.22 -11.59
CA ILE A 244 -4.18 18.99 -12.98
C ILE A 244 -3.91 20.33 -13.73
N CYS A 245 -3.16 21.23 -13.09
CA CYS A 245 -2.81 22.52 -13.67
C CYS A 245 -1.80 22.35 -14.83
N SER A 246 -2.29 22.09 -16.04
CA SER A 246 -1.49 21.69 -17.21
C SER A 246 -0.31 22.66 -17.48
N GLU A 247 -0.55 23.98 -17.47
CA GLU A 247 0.50 24.98 -17.70
C GLU A 247 1.63 24.89 -16.66
N LYS A 248 1.28 24.74 -15.38
CA LYS A 248 2.26 24.61 -14.29
C LYS A 248 3.05 23.30 -14.41
N ILE A 249 2.38 22.19 -14.77
CA ILE A 249 3.00 20.89 -14.96
C ILE A 249 3.98 20.92 -16.12
N GLU A 250 3.60 21.50 -17.28
CA GLU A 250 4.49 21.60 -18.44
C GLU A 250 5.71 22.49 -18.16
N LYS A 251 5.52 23.64 -17.50
CA LYS A 251 6.62 24.50 -17.07
C LYS A 251 7.56 23.80 -16.11
N ALA A 252 7.02 23.08 -15.12
CA ALA A 252 7.79 22.32 -14.15
C ALA A 252 8.57 21.18 -14.82
N GLY A 253 7.96 20.46 -15.79
CA GLY A 253 8.63 19.42 -16.57
C GLY A 253 9.86 19.94 -17.31
N LYS A 254 9.74 21.08 -18.03
CA LYS A 254 10.89 21.73 -18.70
C LYS A 254 12.00 22.10 -17.72
N SER A 255 11.62 22.64 -16.55
CA SER A 255 12.58 23.01 -15.50
C SER A 255 13.27 21.78 -14.88
N ALA A 256 12.54 20.69 -14.65
CA ALA A 256 13.08 19.44 -14.12
C ALA A 256 14.09 18.83 -15.10
N ILE A 257 13.72 18.66 -16.37
CA ILE A 257 14.60 18.13 -17.42
C ILE A 257 15.87 19.00 -17.55
N THR A 258 15.73 20.32 -17.56
CA THR A 258 16.88 21.25 -17.65
C THR A 258 17.84 21.08 -16.46
N PHE A 259 17.30 20.87 -15.25
CA PHE A 259 18.10 20.67 -14.05
C PHE A 259 18.78 19.28 -14.07
N LEU A 260 18.04 18.22 -14.36
CA LEU A 260 18.56 16.85 -14.40
C LEU A 260 19.68 16.67 -15.43
N ASN A 261 19.60 17.34 -16.58
CA ASN A 261 20.66 17.33 -17.59
C ASN A 261 21.95 18.06 -17.15
N LYS A 262 21.91 18.90 -16.11
CA LYS A 262 23.08 19.68 -15.64
C LYS A 262 23.80 19.03 -14.45
N ILE A 263 23.12 18.15 -13.72
CA ILE A 263 23.75 17.45 -12.60
C ILE A 263 24.55 16.25 -13.12
N CYS A 264 25.80 16.14 -12.65
CA CYS A 264 26.71 15.04 -12.98
C CYS A 264 26.39 13.79 -12.19
#